data_245d22a57f0f0d99082be53a701ed2e3
#
_entry.id   245d22a57f0f0d99082be53a701ed2e3
#
_cell.length_a   1.000
_cell.length_b   1.000
_cell.length_c   1.000
_cell.angle_alpha   90.00
_cell.angle_beta   90.00
_cell.angle_gamma   90.00
#
_symmetry.space_group_name_H-M   'P 1'
#
loop_
_entity.id
_entity.type
_entity.pdbx_description
1 polymer ?
#
loop_
_entity_poly.entity_id
_entity_poly.type
_entity_poly.pdbx_seq_one_letter_code
_entity_poly.pdbx_strand_id
1 'polypeptide(L)'
;MTQMTDNLKKDAVSLPFFGIPRILPYVRKYRKTLLAMLVCGLIGTGMDIALPLFQRYALNHFISLGTLDTLPLFIVIYVAAIVFAGCATFIACRGAMTTEVSVNRDLRSAAFNHLQTLSFSYFNQNSVGWIHSRVMSDTSRIGGLVSWTFMDSVWHTSYVIGASVVMLVINARLALLVILILPLIVVL
;
A
#
# COMPACT_ATOMS: atom_id res chain seq x y z
N MET A 1 -8.92 45.05 11.45
CA MET A 1 -8.99 43.78 10.66
C MET A 1 -7.64 43.08 10.56
N THR A 2 -6.54 43.80 10.43
CA THR A 2 -5.17 43.23 10.27
C THR A 2 -4.63 42.47 11.50
N GLN A 3 -4.94 42.91 12.72
CA GLN A 3 -4.50 42.24 13.96
C GLN A 3 -5.23 40.92 14.24
N MET A 4 -6.46 40.78 13.76
CA MET A 4 -7.25 39.55 13.92
C MET A 4 -6.78 38.45 13.00
N THR A 5 -6.27 38.80 11.82
CA THR A 5 -5.66 37.86 10.86
C THR A 5 -4.25 37.40 11.30
N ASP A 6 -3.53 38.22 12.04
CA ASP A 6 -2.17 37.86 12.56
C ASP A 6 -2.26 36.93 13.78
N ASN A 7 -3.28 37.08 14.61
CA ASN A 7 -3.51 36.16 15.73
C ASN A 7 -4.00 34.77 15.24
N LEU A 8 -4.80 34.72 14.18
CA LEU A 8 -5.21 33.43 13.55
C LEU A 8 -4.05 32.71 12.89
N LYS A 9 -3.00 33.41 12.46
CA LYS A 9 -1.76 32.78 11.95
C LYS A 9 -0.84 32.27 13.06
N LYS A 10 -0.85 32.85 14.26
CA LYS A 10 -0.05 32.40 15.41
C LYS A 10 -0.59 31.14 16.07
N ASP A 11 -1.89 30.87 15.96
CA ASP A 11 -2.52 29.65 16.48
C ASP A 11 -2.56 28.49 15.45
N ALA A 12 -1.98 28.67 14.26
CA ALA A 12 -1.66 27.57 13.38
C ALA A 12 -0.58 26.72 14.04
N VAL A 13 -1.01 25.82 14.91
CA VAL A 13 -0.16 24.79 15.50
C VAL A 13 0.56 24.11 14.34
N SER A 14 1.85 24.40 14.18
CA SER A 14 2.69 23.70 13.23
C SER A 14 2.65 22.22 13.62
N LEU A 15 1.86 21.45 12.86
CA LEU A 15 1.75 20.01 13.10
C LEU A 15 3.10 19.39 12.73
N PRO A 16 3.91 18.94 13.70
CA PRO A 16 5.19 18.32 13.39
C PRO A 16 4.91 17.12 12.49
N PHE A 17 5.63 17.01 11.37
CA PHE A 17 5.49 15.91 10.41
C PHE A 17 4.04 15.69 9.91
N PHE A 18 3.35 16.75 9.48
CA PHE A 18 1.98 16.67 8.94
C PHE A 18 0.95 15.99 9.85
N GLY A 19 1.18 15.94 11.16
CA GLY A 19 0.25 15.33 12.11
C GLY A 19 0.36 13.80 12.21
N ILE A 20 1.32 13.16 11.56
CA ILE A 20 1.56 11.71 11.64
C ILE A 20 1.64 11.19 13.08
N PRO A 21 2.33 11.86 14.04
CA PRO A 21 2.38 11.39 15.43
C PRO A 21 1.02 11.25 16.11
N ARG A 22 0.03 12.04 15.70
CA ARG A 22 -1.34 11.99 16.26
C ARG A 22 -2.17 10.83 15.71
N ILE A 23 -1.86 10.36 14.48
CA ILE A 23 -2.53 9.25 13.83
C ILE A 23 -1.92 7.90 14.26
N LEU A 24 -0.62 7.92 14.60
CA LEU A 24 0.16 6.72 14.95
C LEU A 24 -0.48 5.82 16.03
N PRO A 25 -1.08 6.34 17.12
CA PRO A 25 -1.75 5.50 18.12
C PRO A 25 -2.90 4.67 17.55
N TYR A 26 -3.67 5.25 16.62
CA TYR A 26 -4.80 4.56 15.95
C TYR A 26 -4.31 3.45 15.02
N VAL A 27 -3.21 3.68 14.32
CA VAL A 27 -2.59 2.70 13.41
C VAL A 27 -1.90 1.58 14.19
N ARG A 28 -1.19 1.92 15.30
CA ARG A 28 -0.46 0.96 16.14
C ARG A 28 -1.35 -0.12 16.73
N LYS A 29 -2.61 0.17 16.97
CA LYS A 29 -3.63 -0.80 17.42
C LYS A 29 -3.76 -1.98 16.45
N TYR A 30 -3.60 -1.73 15.14
CA TYR A 30 -3.77 -2.73 14.07
C TYR A 30 -2.45 -3.33 13.57
N ARG A 31 -1.35 -3.17 14.32
CA ARG A 31 0.00 -3.61 13.93
C ARG A 31 0.09 -5.09 13.50
N LYS A 32 -0.71 -5.97 14.12
CA LYS A 32 -0.72 -7.41 13.75
C LYS A 32 -1.31 -7.63 12.36
N THR A 33 -2.41 -6.95 12.05
CA THR A 33 -3.05 -7.01 10.73
C THR A 33 -2.15 -6.39 9.66
N LEU A 34 -1.52 -5.25 9.97
CA LEU A 34 -0.54 -4.60 9.09
C LEU A 34 0.67 -5.50 8.82
N LEU A 35 1.21 -6.17 9.85
CA LEU A 35 2.30 -7.13 9.68
C LEU A 35 1.87 -8.33 8.83
N ALA A 36 0.70 -8.92 9.10
CA ALA A 36 0.19 -10.03 8.29
C ALA A 36 0.01 -9.62 6.82
N MET A 37 -0.56 -8.44 6.58
CA MET A 37 -0.73 -7.86 5.26
C MET A 37 0.62 -7.67 4.55
N LEU A 38 1.62 -7.12 5.25
CA LEU A 38 2.96 -6.89 4.74
C LEU A 38 3.64 -8.22 4.37
N VAL A 39 3.60 -9.21 5.26
CA VAL A 39 4.22 -10.52 5.00
C VAL A 39 3.53 -11.22 3.82
N CYS A 40 2.19 -11.26 3.79
CA CYS A 40 1.47 -11.86 2.68
C CYS A 40 1.70 -11.11 1.36
N GLY A 41 1.79 -9.77 1.40
CA GLY A 41 2.13 -8.95 0.24
C GLY A 41 3.54 -9.25 -0.30
N LEU A 42 4.54 -9.36 0.58
CA LEU A 42 5.91 -9.74 0.19
C LEU A 42 5.98 -11.16 -0.40
N ILE A 43 5.21 -12.11 0.16
CA ILE A 43 5.08 -13.46 -0.40
C ILE A 43 4.47 -13.39 -1.81
N GLY A 44 3.39 -12.64 -1.99
CA GLY A 44 2.76 -12.41 -3.29
C GLY A 44 3.75 -11.84 -4.30
N THR A 45 4.48 -10.78 -3.92
CA THR A 45 5.53 -10.18 -4.76
C THR A 45 6.62 -11.20 -5.14
N GLY A 46 7.05 -12.03 -4.19
CA GLY A 46 8.02 -13.10 -4.46
C GLY A 46 7.52 -14.09 -5.52
N MET A 47 6.25 -14.44 -5.46
CA MET A 47 5.62 -15.30 -6.47
C MET A 47 5.49 -14.60 -7.83
N ASP A 48 5.12 -13.33 -7.88
CA ASP A 48 5.05 -12.54 -9.12
C ASP A 48 6.40 -12.47 -9.84
N ILE A 49 7.50 -12.43 -9.08
CA ILE A 49 8.86 -12.47 -9.61
C ILE A 49 9.26 -13.90 -10.03
N ALA A 50 8.78 -14.91 -9.34
CA ALA A 50 9.08 -16.31 -9.63
C ALA A 50 8.34 -16.84 -10.89
N LEU A 51 7.10 -16.40 -11.13
CA LEU A 51 6.29 -16.89 -12.26
C LEU A 51 6.98 -16.75 -13.63
N PRO A 52 7.64 -15.64 -14.00
CA PRO A 52 8.41 -15.55 -15.24
C PRO A 52 9.58 -16.56 -15.32
N LEU A 53 10.17 -16.93 -14.18
CA LEU A 53 11.23 -17.96 -14.16
C LEU A 53 10.67 -19.36 -14.47
N PHE A 54 9.46 -19.67 -13.97
CA PHE A 54 8.74 -20.90 -14.37
C PHE A 54 8.44 -20.91 -15.86
N GLN A 55 7.98 -19.77 -16.42
CA GLN A 55 7.71 -19.66 -17.86
C GLN A 55 8.99 -19.87 -18.69
N ARG A 56 10.11 -19.28 -18.27
CA ARG A 56 11.42 -19.49 -18.91
C ARG A 56 11.83 -20.96 -18.87
N TYR A 57 11.65 -21.62 -17.73
CA TYR A 57 11.94 -23.05 -17.61
C TYR A 57 11.08 -23.87 -18.56
N ALA A 58 9.78 -23.60 -18.64
CA ALA A 58 8.87 -24.29 -19.54
C ALA A 58 9.26 -24.16 -21.01
N LEU A 59 9.59 -22.93 -21.45
CA LEU A 59 10.04 -22.66 -22.82
C LEU A 59 11.31 -23.45 -23.16
N ASN A 60 12.29 -23.41 -22.27
CA ASN A 60 13.57 -24.04 -22.54
C ASN A 60 13.48 -25.58 -22.47
N HIS A 61 12.73 -26.14 -21.52
CA HIS A 61 12.71 -27.58 -21.26
C HIS A 61 11.71 -28.31 -22.13
N PHE A 62 10.49 -27.81 -22.25
CA PHE A 62 9.41 -28.48 -22.98
C PHE A 62 9.40 -28.14 -24.47
N ILE A 63 9.67 -26.86 -24.82
CA ILE A 63 9.58 -26.43 -26.22
C ILE A 63 10.92 -26.61 -26.93
N SER A 64 12.05 -26.17 -26.33
CA SER A 64 13.35 -26.26 -27.01
C SER A 64 13.91 -27.65 -27.03
N LEU A 65 13.73 -28.43 -25.94
CA LEU A 65 14.28 -29.82 -25.84
C LEU A 65 13.25 -30.89 -26.24
N GLY A 66 11.96 -30.54 -26.35
CA GLY A 66 10.88 -31.46 -26.73
C GLY A 66 10.61 -32.60 -25.72
N THR A 67 11.06 -32.43 -24.45
CA THR A 67 10.89 -33.44 -23.39
C THR A 67 9.57 -33.23 -22.67
N LEU A 68 8.68 -34.22 -22.67
CA LEU A 68 7.35 -34.17 -22.07
C LEU A 68 7.24 -34.98 -20.77
N ASP A 69 8.27 -35.71 -20.36
CA ASP A 69 8.21 -36.65 -19.25
C ASP A 69 7.86 -36.00 -17.91
N THR A 70 8.34 -34.78 -17.69
CA THR A 70 8.08 -34.02 -16.43
C THR A 70 6.97 -32.98 -16.55
N LEU A 71 6.31 -32.90 -17.70
CA LEU A 71 5.25 -31.89 -17.96
C LEU A 71 4.07 -31.95 -16.96
N PRO A 72 3.53 -33.15 -16.59
CA PRO A 72 2.43 -33.20 -15.63
C PRO A 72 2.82 -32.68 -14.25
N LEU A 73 4.02 -33.02 -13.78
CA LEU A 73 4.54 -32.53 -12.50
C LEU A 73 4.74 -31.01 -12.52
N PHE A 74 5.28 -30.48 -13.62
CA PHE A 74 5.46 -29.04 -13.80
C PHE A 74 4.12 -28.30 -13.76
N ILE A 75 3.08 -28.81 -14.43
CA ILE A 75 1.74 -28.21 -14.43
C ILE A 75 1.19 -28.17 -13.00
N VAL A 76 1.30 -29.23 -12.22
CA VAL A 76 0.81 -29.30 -10.85
C VAL A 76 1.52 -28.24 -9.98
N ILE A 77 2.85 -28.17 -10.07
CA ILE A 77 3.64 -27.19 -9.30
C ILE A 77 3.29 -25.75 -9.71
N TYR A 78 3.15 -25.50 -11.02
CA TYR A 78 2.84 -24.17 -11.53
C TYR A 78 1.45 -23.69 -11.12
N VAL A 79 0.44 -24.58 -11.22
CA VAL A 79 -0.92 -24.30 -10.75
C VAL A 79 -0.94 -24.08 -9.23
N ALA A 80 -0.24 -24.91 -8.46
CA ALA A 80 -0.13 -24.74 -7.01
C ALA A 80 0.52 -23.39 -6.65
N ALA A 81 1.55 -22.96 -7.38
CA ALA A 81 2.20 -21.67 -7.21
C ALA A 81 1.23 -20.50 -7.47
N ILE A 82 0.43 -20.56 -8.54
CA ILE A 82 -0.59 -19.53 -8.86
C ILE A 82 -1.66 -19.48 -7.77
N VAL A 83 -2.18 -20.63 -7.33
CA VAL A 83 -3.20 -20.69 -6.27
C VAL A 83 -2.64 -20.12 -4.95
N PHE A 84 -1.40 -20.48 -4.61
CA PHE A 84 -0.73 -19.96 -3.42
C PHE A 84 -0.55 -18.44 -3.47
N ALA A 85 -0.08 -17.89 -4.61
CA ALA A 85 0.02 -16.46 -4.85
C ALA A 85 -1.33 -15.75 -4.70
N GLY A 86 -2.39 -16.31 -5.30
CA GLY A 86 -3.75 -15.80 -5.18
C GLY A 86 -4.27 -15.77 -3.74
N CYS A 87 -4.01 -16.84 -2.98
CA CYS A 87 -4.37 -16.89 -1.56
C CYS A 87 -3.61 -15.84 -0.73
N ALA A 88 -2.31 -15.67 -0.95
CA ALA A 88 -1.50 -14.66 -0.27
C ALA A 88 -2.01 -13.25 -0.57
N THR A 89 -2.27 -12.93 -1.84
CA THR A 89 -2.83 -11.65 -2.27
C THR A 89 -4.22 -11.42 -1.66
N PHE A 90 -5.08 -12.43 -1.64
CA PHE A 90 -6.41 -12.32 -1.03
C PHE A 90 -6.33 -11.97 0.46
N ILE A 91 -5.43 -12.64 1.21
CA ILE A 91 -5.23 -12.36 2.64
C ILE A 91 -4.69 -10.94 2.84
N ALA A 92 -3.75 -10.50 2.01
CA ALA A 92 -3.20 -9.14 2.06
C ALA A 92 -4.28 -8.08 1.81
N CYS A 93 -5.09 -8.24 0.74
CA CYS A 93 -6.19 -7.32 0.41
C CYS A 93 -7.27 -7.29 1.50
N ARG A 94 -7.64 -8.45 2.07
CA ARG A 94 -8.56 -8.53 3.19
C ARG A 94 -8.02 -7.81 4.43
N GLY A 95 -6.73 -7.93 4.70
CA GLY A 95 -6.04 -7.20 5.76
C GLY A 95 -6.08 -5.69 5.54
N ALA A 96 -5.81 -5.23 4.32
CA ALA A 96 -5.87 -3.82 3.94
C ALA A 96 -7.27 -3.23 4.15
N MET A 97 -8.30 -3.90 3.62
CA MET A 97 -9.70 -3.49 3.77
C MET A 97 -10.14 -3.43 5.24
N THR A 98 -9.79 -4.46 6.03
CA THR A 98 -10.12 -4.51 7.46
C THR A 98 -9.43 -3.37 8.23
N THR A 99 -8.17 -3.08 7.90
CA THR A 99 -7.41 -1.97 8.50
C THR A 99 -8.02 -0.63 8.15
N GLU A 100 -8.35 -0.39 6.87
CA GLU A 100 -8.99 0.84 6.42
C GLU A 100 -10.29 1.11 7.18
N VAL A 101 -11.22 0.15 7.16
CA VAL A 101 -12.52 0.29 7.82
C VAL A 101 -12.36 0.54 9.32
N SER A 102 -11.43 -0.18 9.97
CA SER A 102 -11.21 -0.06 11.41
C SER A 102 -10.58 1.29 11.79
N VAL A 103 -9.57 1.74 11.05
CA VAL A 103 -8.93 3.06 11.27
C VAL A 103 -9.93 4.18 11.01
N ASN A 104 -10.72 4.09 9.92
CA ASN A 104 -11.76 5.07 9.61
C ASN A 104 -12.80 5.17 10.73
N ARG A 105 -13.27 4.03 11.25
CA ARG A 105 -14.20 4.00 12.37
C ARG A 105 -13.62 4.68 13.61
N ASP A 106 -12.39 4.33 13.98
CA ASP A 106 -11.76 4.85 15.19
C ASP A 106 -11.49 6.38 15.05
N LEU A 107 -11.05 6.85 13.89
CA LEU A 107 -10.84 8.28 13.60
C LEU A 107 -12.16 9.06 13.60
N ARG A 108 -13.21 8.53 12.96
CA ARG A 108 -14.54 9.18 12.96
C ARG A 108 -15.11 9.27 14.36
N SER A 109 -14.99 8.21 15.15
CA SER A 109 -15.44 8.20 16.55
C SER A 109 -14.69 9.27 17.37
N ALA A 110 -13.38 9.35 17.22
CA ALA A 110 -12.58 10.37 17.91
C ALA A 110 -12.95 11.79 17.47
N ALA A 111 -13.13 12.03 16.17
CA ALA A 111 -13.53 13.32 15.64
C ALA A 111 -14.93 13.71 16.12
N PHE A 112 -15.88 12.78 16.10
CA PHE A 112 -17.24 13.03 16.57
C PHE A 112 -17.29 13.35 18.07
N ASN A 113 -16.57 12.58 18.90
CA ASN A 113 -16.46 12.85 20.33
C ASN A 113 -15.86 14.24 20.60
N HIS A 114 -14.86 14.63 19.82
CA HIS A 114 -14.27 15.97 19.94
C HIS A 114 -15.26 17.07 19.53
N LEU A 115 -16.04 16.87 18.46
CA LEU A 115 -17.09 17.84 18.07
C LEU A 115 -18.10 18.10 19.18
N GLN A 116 -18.45 17.08 19.98
CA GLN A 116 -19.40 17.25 21.09
C GLN A 116 -18.85 18.14 22.23
N THR A 117 -17.55 18.32 22.32
CA THR A 117 -16.91 19.20 23.31
C THR A 117 -16.77 20.65 22.86
N LEU A 118 -17.09 20.95 21.59
CA LEU A 118 -16.95 22.28 21.03
C LEU A 118 -18.15 23.20 21.38
N SER A 119 -17.88 24.51 21.50
CA SER A 119 -18.92 25.50 21.81
C SER A 119 -19.86 25.76 20.62
N PHE A 120 -21.04 26.26 20.90
CA PHE A 120 -22.01 26.72 19.87
C PHE A 120 -21.40 27.75 18.91
N SER A 121 -20.49 28.59 19.38
CA SER A 121 -19.79 29.57 18.54
C SER A 121 -19.04 28.94 17.39
N TYR A 122 -18.45 27.76 17.60
CA TYR A 122 -17.78 27.01 16.56
C TYR A 122 -18.75 26.58 15.44
N PHE A 123 -19.91 26.09 15.80
CA PHE A 123 -20.92 25.63 14.83
C PHE A 123 -21.58 26.80 14.07
N ASN A 124 -21.66 27.99 14.68
CA ASN A 124 -22.15 29.19 14.01
C ASN A 124 -21.14 29.74 12.98
N GLN A 125 -19.84 29.47 13.17
CA GLN A 125 -18.78 29.95 12.27
C GLN A 125 -18.45 28.97 11.15
N ASN A 126 -18.80 27.69 11.30
CA ASN A 126 -18.47 26.64 10.35
C ASN A 126 -19.74 25.97 9.80
N SER A 127 -19.84 25.87 8.48
CA SER A 127 -20.99 25.18 7.88
C SER A 127 -21.02 23.69 8.23
N VAL A 128 -22.22 23.15 8.42
CA VAL A 128 -22.42 21.72 8.69
C VAL A 128 -21.81 20.84 7.61
N GLY A 129 -21.90 21.25 6.34
CA GLY A 129 -21.30 20.53 5.23
C GLY A 129 -19.77 20.47 5.29
N TRP A 130 -19.11 21.54 5.73
CA TRP A 130 -17.68 21.57 5.94
C TRP A 130 -17.24 20.61 7.06
N ILE A 131 -17.95 20.65 8.20
CA ILE A 131 -17.69 19.75 9.33
C ILE A 131 -17.89 18.30 8.91
N HIS A 132 -18.99 17.99 8.20
CA HIS A 132 -19.27 16.66 7.70
C HIS A 132 -18.17 16.15 6.76
N SER A 133 -17.71 16.98 5.83
CA SER A 133 -16.61 16.63 4.92
C SER A 133 -15.33 16.30 5.68
N ARG A 134 -14.96 17.05 6.73
CA ARG A 134 -13.79 16.79 7.56
C ARG A 134 -13.90 15.46 8.29
N VAL A 135 -15.06 15.16 8.87
CA VAL A 135 -15.27 13.91 9.62
C VAL A 135 -15.36 12.70 8.71
N MET A 136 -15.97 12.82 7.54
CA MET A 136 -16.22 11.67 6.65
C MET A 136 -15.14 11.49 5.59
N SER A 137 -14.87 12.53 4.80
CA SER A 137 -13.96 12.41 3.64
C SER A 137 -12.49 12.39 4.04
N ASP A 138 -12.07 13.28 4.94
CA ASP A 138 -10.66 13.37 5.31
C ASP A 138 -10.23 12.13 6.12
N THR A 139 -11.08 11.61 7.00
CA THR A 139 -10.80 10.37 7.72
C THR A 139 -10.68 9.16 6.78
N SER A 140 -11.55 9.09 5.73
CA SER A 140 -11.48 8.02 4.73
C SER A 140 -10.17 8.07 3.95
N ARG A 141 -9.71 9.27 3.59
CA ARG A 141 -8.40 9.45 2.91
C ARG A 141 -7.25 8.95 3.78
N ILE A 142 -7.28 9.27 5.08
CA ILE A 142 -6.26 8.81 6.04
C ILE A 142 -6.27 7.28 6.14
N GLY A 143 -7.44 6.66 6.28
CA GLY A 143 -7.56 5.21 6.32
C GLY A 143 -7.05 4.52 5.06
N GLY A 144 -7.37 5.07 3.88
CA GLY A 144 -6.85 4.59 2.60
C GLY A 144 -5.33 4.71 2.47
N LEU A 145 -4.75 5.84 2.93
CA LEU A 145 -3.30 6.03 2.94
C LEU A 145 -2.59 5.01 3.85
N VAL A 146 -3.14 4.76 5.04
CA VAL A 146 -2.55 3.83 6.00
C VAL A 146 -2.62 2.38 5.55
N SER A 147 -3.67 2.00 4.81
CA SER A 147 -3.88 0.62 4.36
C SER A 147 -3.39 0.40 2.93
N TRP A 148 -4.11 0.92 1.95
CA TRP A 148 -3.85 0.62 0.53
C TRP A 148 -2.56 1.24 0.02
N THR A 149 -2.36 2.56 0.23
CA THR A 149 -1.16 3.24 -0.27
C THR A 149 0.11 2.69 0.36
N PHE A 150 0.06 2.34 1.65
CA PHE A 150 1.19 1.68 2.32
C PHE A 150 1.45 0.28 1.73
N MET A 151 0.41 -0.54 1.54
CA MET A 151 0.52 -1.86 0.93
C MET A 151 1.10 -1.78 -0.49
N ASP A 152 0.54 -0.90 -1.33
CA ASP A 152 0.98 -0.71 -2.71
C ASP A 152 2.42 -0.23 -2.79
N SER A 153 2.82 0.70 -1.90
CA SER A 153 4.20 1.19 -1.84
C SER A 153 5.19 0.07 -1.51
N VAL A 154 4.87 -0.78 -0.53
CA VAL A 154 5.70 -1.93 -0.18
C VAL A 154 5.74 -2.93 -1.34
N TRP A 155 4.59 -3.26 -1.92
CA TRP A 155 4.49 -4.19 -3.04
C TRP A 155 5.33 -3.73 -4.23
N HIS A 156 5.05 -2.52 -4.75
CA HIS A 156 5.76 -2.01 -5.93
C HIS A 156 7.26 -1.84 -5.69
N THR A 157 7.66 -1.33 -4.52
CA THR A 157 9.09 -1.18 -4.18
C THR A 157 9.78 -2.55 -4.13
N SER A 158 9.17 -3.53 -3.47
CA SER A 158 9.71 -4.89 -3.37
C SER A 158 9.79 -5.57 -4.75
N TYR A 159 8.77 -5.35 -5.60
CA TYR A 159 8.74 -5.87 -6.96
C TYR A 159 9.85 -5.28 -7.83
N VAL A 160 10.03 -3.95 -7.80
CA VAL A 160 11.09 -3.27 -8.56
C VAL A 160 12.47 -3.76 -8.12
N ILE A 161 12.71 -3.86 -6.81
CA ILE A 161 13.98 -4.36 -6.28
C ILE A 161 14.21 -5.82 -6.71
N GLY A 162 13.23 -6.69 -6.46
CA GLY A 162 13.35 -8.12 -6.75
C GLY A 162 13.49 -8.40 -8.25
N ALA A 163 12.69 -7.75 -9.08
CA ALA A 163 12.80 -7.88 -10.53
C ALA A 163 14.16 -7.39 -11.05
N SER A 164 14.66 -6.27 -10.51
CA SER A 164 15.98 -5.74 -10.87
C SER A 164 17.10 -6.72 -10.52
N VAL A 165 17.04 -7.34 -9.33
CA VAL A 165 18.00 -8.36 -8.92
C VAL A 165 17.97 -9.57 -9.85
N VAL A 166 16.78 -10.10 -10.16
CA VAL A 166 16.63 -11.24 -11.08
C VAL A 166 17.15 -10.89 -12.48
N MET A 167 16.84 -9.72 -13.00
CA MET A 167 17.34 -9.26 -14.30
C MET A 167 18.87 -9.16 -14.33
N LEU A 168 19.49 -8.62 -13.26
CA LEU A 168 20.95 -8.53 -13.14
C LEU A 168 21.61 -9.93 -13.12
N VAL A 169 21.01 -10.91 -12.46
CA VAL A 169 21.49 -12.28 -12.40
C VAL A 169 21.39 -12.97 -13.77
N ILE A 170 20.32 -12.70 -14.53
CA ILE A 170 20.10 -13.31 -15.84
C ILE A 170 21.02 -12.71 -16.89
N ASN A 171 21.05 -11.37 -16.99
CA ASN A 171 21.89 -10.65 -17.94
C ASN A 171 22.13 -9.21 -17.47
N ALA A 172 23.28 -9.00 -16.82
CA ALA A 172 23.66 -7.69 -16.25
C ALA A 172 23.70 -6.56 -17.27
N ARG A 173 24.11 -6.81 -18.53
CA ARG A 173 24.18 -5.76 -19.54
C ARG A 173 22.81 -5.22 -19.95
N LEU A 174 21.87 -6.13 -20.20
CA LEU A 174 20.49 -5.75 -20.53
C LEU A 174 19.78 -5.12 -19.32
N ALA A 175 20.01 -5.66 -18.10
CA ALA A 175 19.44 -5.12 -16.88
C ALA A 175 19.87 -3.67 -16.62
N LEU A 176 21.16 -3.37 -16.73
CA LEU A 176 21.67 -2.01 -16.58
C LEU A 176 21.08 -1.05 -17.60
N LEU A 177 20.89 -1.48 -18.84
CA LEU A 177 20.25 -0.66 -19.87
C LEU A 177 18.81 -0.32 -19.52
N VAL A 178 18.03 -1.31 -19.06
CA VAL A 178 16.63 -1.13 -18.64
C VAL A 178 16.55 -0.21 -17.42
N ILE A 179 17.37 -0.45 -16.38
CA ILE A 179 17.39 0.36 -15.15
C ILE A 179 17.77 1.82 -15.45
N LEU A 180 18.63 2.07 -16.43
CA LEU A 180 19.03 3.41 -16.82
C LEU A 180 17.95 4.14 -17.61
N ILE A 181 17.15 3.41 -18.40
CA ILE A 181 16.04 4.00 -19.19
C ILE A 181 14.82 4.29 -18.31
N LEU A 182 14.55 3.48 -17.27
CA LEU A 182 13.38 3.64 -16.41
C LEU A 182 13.20 5.06 -15.84
N PRO A 183 14.21 5.71 -15.21
CA PRO A 183 14.07 7.08 -14.72
C PRO A 183 13.86 8.11 -15.83
N LEU A 184 14.36 7.85 -17.03
CA LEU A 184 14.15 8.73 -18.18
C LEU A 184 12.67 8.73 -18.61
N ILE A 185 12.01 7.56 -18.59
CA ILE A 185 10.57 7.42 -18.89
C ILE A 185 9.70 8.11 -17.84
N VAL A 186 10.12 8.08 -16.56
CA VAL A 186 9.36 8.71 -15.47
C VAL A 186 9.43 10.24 -15.54
N VAL A 187 10.48 10.81 -16.11
CA VAL A 187 10.68 12.27 -16.23
C VAL A 187 10.03 12.85 -17.49
N LEU A 188 9.80 12.06 -18.53
CA LEU A 188 9.09 12.44 -19.75
C LEU A 188 7.57 12.42 -19.58
#